data_8c0ee726c4712790bd7a9a3efa21a983
#
_entry.id   8c0ee726c4712790bd7a9a3efa21a983
#
_cell.length_a   1.000
_cell.length_b   1.000
_cell.length_c   1.000
_cell.angle_alpha   90.00
_cell.angle_beta   90.00
_cell.angle_gamma   90.00
#
_symmetry.space_group_name_H-M   'P 1'
#
loop_
_entity.id
_entity.type
_entity.pdbx_description
1 polymer ?
#
loop_
_entity_poly.entity_id
_entity_poly.type
_entity_poly.pdbx_seq_one_letter_code
_entity_poly.pdbx_strand_id
1 'polypeptide(L)'
;MKRQASLFAASPAAGVLDRLPLGVAVCNSARQIVYSNEKFRELASLECESALLVGKRLGEALSCLGAGLEVGGCGTSELCRSCGMAKALLASLTQPGMTHGECSVARQGNNKLESLDFRIWIWAMAYGGESFHAAILTDIRAEKRLALMERIFYHDILNMVSGMRGICELMREEEECARNAELELLAFAAERINDLILSQRDFSLAEHGEYDVASNKMGTLSLLSDVTGLMRREPSARGKNLVIDGDSADAFFISDRKLVTRILVNMQKNALEATKAGETVTVGCDLDDGFVRFWVRNPGLVPDEARPQIFRRAFSTKGAGRGLGTYGMKLFAENYLNGKVGFTSDAASGTLFFVRLPATKDA
;
A
#
# COMPACT_ATOMS: atom_id res chain seq x y z
N MET A 1 -33.94 24.01 -10.34
CA MET A 1 -33.54 23.41 -9.07
C MET A 1 -34.65 22.67 -8.32
N LYS A 2 -35.80 23.33 -7.92
CA LYS A 2 -36.93 22.62 -7.26
C LYS A 2 -37.42 21.41 -8.06
N ARG A 3 -37.59 21.55 -9.40
CA ARG A 3 -37.96 20.44 -10.30
C ARG A 3 -36.95 19.31 -10.31
N GLN A 4 -35.63 19.62 -10.31
CA GLN A 4 -34.56 18.63 -10.28
C GLN A 4 -34.54 17.87 -8.96
N ALA A 5 -34.73 18.53 -7.83
CA ALA A 5 -34.84 17.89 -6.52
C ALA A 5 -36.05 16.95 -6.43
N SER A 6 -37.23 17.35 -6.96
CA SER A 6 -38.42 16.52 -6.96
C SER A 6 -38.28 15.26 -7.83
N LEU A 7 -37.47 15.30 -8.92
CA LEU A 7 -37.18 14.13 -9.75
C LEU A 7 -36.51 12.99 -8.97
N PHE A 8 -35.56 13.33 -8.08
CA PHE A 8 -34.87 12.32 -7.27
C PHE A 8 -35.67 11.91 -6.05
N ALA A 9 -36.36 12.82 -5.36
CA ALA A 9 -37.16 12.49 -4.18
C ALA A 9 -38.32 11.51 -4.50
N ALA A 10 -38.86 11.56 -5.70
CA ALA A 10 -39.91 10.66 -6.15
C ALA A 10 -39.38 9.35 -6.81
N SER A 11 -38.06 9.19 -6.91
CA SER A 11 -37.44 8.03 -7.58
C SER A 11 -37.42 6.82 -6.64
N PRO A 12 -37.73 5.60 -7.13
CA PRO A 12 -37.48 4.37 -6.39
C PRO A 12 -36.02 4.19 -5.95
N ALA A 13 -35.10 4.80 -6.68
CA ALA A 13 -33.68 4.79 -6.33
C ALA A 13 -33.37 5.53 -5.02
N ALA A 14 -34.14 6.55 -4.64
CA ALA A 14 -33.93 7.29 -3.40
C ALA A 14 -33.98 6.39 -2.18
N GLY A 15 -34.96 5.48 -2.08
CA GLY A 15 -35.08 4.53 -0.98
C GLY A 15 -33.92 3.52 -0.87
N VAL A 16 -33.25 3.21 -1.99
CA VAL A 16 -32.06 2.36 -2.01
C VAL A 16 -30.85 3.17 -1.57
N LEU A 17 -30.71 4.40 -2.08
CA LEU A 17 -29.58 5.29 -1.76
C LEU A 17 -29.58 5.70 -0.29
N ASP A 18 -30.75 5.90 0.34
CA ASP A 18 -30.86 6.23 1.75
C ASP A 18 -30.40 5.11 2.70
N ARG A 19 -30.39 3.85 2.21
CA ARG A 19 -29.91 2.70 3.00
C ARG A 19 -28.40 2.42 2.83
N LEU A 20 -27.72 3.16 1.96
CA LEU A 20 -26.28 2.96 1.77
C LEU A 20 -25.51 3.53 2.98
N PRO A 21 -24.49 2.79 3.50
CA PRO A 21 -23.63 3.26 4.59
C PRO A 21 -22.61 4.31 4.13
N LEU A 22 -22.80 4.89 2.95
CA LEU A 22 -21.93 5.86 2.30
C LEU A 22 -22.68 7.16 2.10
N GLY A 23 -22.02 8.30 2.25
CA GLY A 23 -22.60 9.59 1.93
C GLY A 23 -22.80 9.73 0.43
N VAL A 24 -24.03 9.88 -0.02
CA VAL A 24 -24.37 10.08 -1.44
C VAL A 24 -24.98 11.46 -1.65
N ALA A 25 -24.45 12.20 -2.61
CA ALA A 25 -25.05 13.45 -3.07
C ALA A 25 -25.10 13.47 -4.60
N VAL A 26 -26.18 14.03 -5.14
CA VAL A 26 -26.32 14.26 -6.59
C VAL A 26 -26.31 15.77 -6.84
N CYS A 27 -25.43 16.20 -7.72
CA CYS A 27 -25.24 17.59 -8.10
C CYS A 27 -25.69 17.82 -9.54
N ASN A 28 -26.23 19.00 -9.81
CA ASN A 28 -26.51 19.46 -11.19
C ASN A 28 -25.22 20.00 -11.86
N SER A 29 -25.32 20.40 -13.13
CA SER A 29 -24.20 20.99 -13.89
C SER A 29 -23.64 22.30 -13.28
N ALA A 30 -24.42 23.00 -12.44
CA ALA A 30 -23.97 24.14 -11.67
C ALA A 30 -23.27 23.74 -10.34
N ARG A 31 -23.02 22.46 -10.14
CA ARG A 31 -22.37 21.85 -8.95
C ARG A 31 -23.20 21.98 -7.66
N GLN A 32 -24.51 22.21 -7.79
CA GLN A 32 -25.43 22.36 -6.68
C GLN A 32 -26.12 21.04 -6.37
N ILE A 33 -26.20 20.69 -5.09
CA ILE A 33 -26.88 19.48 -4.60
C ILE A 33 -28.37 19.55 -4.93
N VAL A 34 -28.88 18.53 -5.59
CA VAL A 34 -30.31 18.34 -5.87
C VAL A 34 -30.89 17.17 -5.06
N TYR A 35 -30.04 16.25 -4.61
CA TYR A 35 -30.39 15.14 -3.73
C TYR A 35 -29.22 14.79 -2.81
N SER A 36 -29.52 14.38 -1.59
CA SER A 36 -28.56 13.78 -0.66
C SER A 36 -29.23 12.72 0.18
N ASN A 37 -28.53 11.61 0.41
CA ASN A 37 -29.03 10.53 1.27
C ASN A 37 -28.84 10.86 2.76
N GLU A 38 -29.44 10.04 3.62
CA GLU A 38 -29.36 10.20 5.08
C GLU A 38 -27.91 10.24 5.56
N LYS A 39 -27.06 9.35 5.07
CA LYS A 39 -25.65 9.29 5.47
C LYS A 39 -24.85 10.55 5.10
N PHE A 40 -25.13 11.15 3.96
CA PHE A 40 -24.50 12.43 3.60
C PHE A 40 -24.94 13.56 4.57
N ARG A 41 -26.22 13.58 4.98
CA ARG A 41 -26.73 14.56 5.95
C ARG A 41 -26.06 14.41 7.33
N GLU A 42 -25.85 13.18 7.79
CA GLU A 42 -25.07 12.91 9.01
C GLU A 42 -23.64 13.42 8.92
N LEU A 43 -22.94 13.16 7.80
CA LEU A 43 -21.58 13.67 7.56
C LEU A 43 -21.53 15.20 7.54
N ALA A 44 -22.58 15.84 7.06
CA ALA A 44 -22.72 17.30 7.07
C ALA A 44 -23.01 17.86 8.49
N SER A 45 -23.23 17.00 9.50
CA SER A 45 -23.60 17.34 10.89
C SER A 45 -24.79 18.28 10.98
N LEU A 46 -25.76 18.11 10.10
CA LEU A 46 -26.97 18.87 10.11
C LEU A 46 -28.08 17.97 10.67
N GLU A 47 -28.51 18.23 11.87
CA GLU A 47 -29.80 17.75 12.38
C GLU A 47 -31.00 18.28 11.57
N CYS A 48 -30.71 18.74 10.35
CA CYS A 48 -31.63 19.53 9.53
C CYS A 48 -32.20 18.73 8.37
N GLU A 49 -33.45 19.07 8.05
CA GLU A 49 -34.22 18.60 6.90
C GLU A 49 -33.41 18.66 5.60
N SER A 50 -33.57 17.66 4.76
CA SER A 50 -32.93 17.55 3.43
C SER A 50 -33.07 18.81 2.55
N ALA A 51 -34.13 19.58 2.79
CA ALA A 51 -34.42 20.84 2.08
C ALA A 51 -33.32 21.90 2.24
N LEU A 52 -32.57 21.91 3.33
CA LEU A 52 -31.53 22.91 3.60
C LEU A 52 -30.23 22.68 2.84
N LEU A 53 -30.01 21.49 2.27
CA LEU A 53 -28.83 21.17 1.47
C LEU A 53 -29.03 21.39 -0.02
N VAL A 54 -30.27 21.37 -0.48
CA VAL A 54 -30.59 21.59 -1.89
C VAL A 54 -30.17 23.01 -2.32
N GLY A 55 -29.36 23.08 -3.37
CA GLY A 55 -28.82 24.31 -3.90
C GLY A 55 -27.43 24.68 -3.36
N LYS A 56 -26.97 24.08 -2.28
CA LYS A 56 -25.60 24.25 -1.80
C LYS A 56 -24.63 23.40 -2.64
N ARG A 57 -23.38 23.82 -2.72
CA ARG A 57 -22.29 22.98 -3.25
C ARG A 57 -21.79 22.03 -2.16
N LEU A 58 -21.09 20.95 -2.54
CA LEU A 58 -20.65 19.92 -1.61
C LEU A 58 -19.86 20.48 -0.40
N GLY A 59 -18.89 21.37 -0.64
CA GLY A 59 -18.11 21.96 0.45
C GLY A 59 -18.92 22.91 1.34
N GLU A 60 -19.91 23.62 0.78
CA GLU A 60 -20.82 24.47 1.54
C GLU A 60 -21.73 23.61 2.43
N ALA A 61 -22.23 22.50 1.89
CA ALA A 61 -23.02 21.54 2.64
C ALA A 61 -22.24 20.92 3.80
N LEU A 62 -20.94 20.67 3.62
CA LEU A 62 -20.03 20.15 4.64
C LEU A 62 -19.48 21.24 5.57
N SER A 63 -19.94 22.49 5.44
CA SER A 63 -19.47 23.65 6.21
C SER A 63 -17.96 23.89 6.11
N CYS A 64 -17.38 23.65 4.91
CA CYS A 64 -15.96 23.85 4.64
C CYS A 64 -15.60 25.33 4.78
N LEU A 65 -14.61 25.66 5.60
CA LEU A 65 -14.13 27.04 5.77
C LEU A 65 -13.63 27.64 4.45
N GLY A 66 -12.98 26.84 3.59
CA GLY A 66 -12.55 27.26 2.27
C GLY A 66 -13.69 27.65 1.32
N ALA A 67 -14.91 27.14 1.55
CA ALA A 67 -16.07 27.50 0.76
C ALA A 67 -16.62 28.91 1.09
N GLY A 68 -16.32 29.42 2.28
CA GLY A 68 -16.77 30.75 2.72
C GLY A 68 -15.79 31.89 2.41
N LEU A 69 -14.60 31.59 1.89
CA LEU A 69 -13.56 32.60 1.64
C LEU A 69 -13.84 33.47 0.41
N GLU A 70 -14.58 32.94 -0.55
CA GLU A 70 -14.88 33.64 -1.82
C GLU A 70 -16.38 33.65 -2.10
N VAL A 71 -16.85 34.71 -2.71
CA VAL A 71 -18.27 34.89 -3.08
C VAL A 71 -18.78 33.77 -3.99
N GLY A 72 -17.89 33.17 -4.80
CA GLY A 72 -18.19 32.06 -5.68
C GLY A 72 -18.42 30.72 -4.98
N GLY A 73 -18.18 30.63 -3.67
CA GLY A 73 -18.41 29.41 -2.86
C GLY A 73 -17.41 28.30 -3.08
N CYS A 74 -17.82 27.06 -2.78
CA CYS A 74 -16.95 25.88 -2.91
C CYS A 74 -16.40 25.72 -4.34
N GLY A 75 -15.08 25.55 -4.44
CA GLY A 75 -14.33 25.36 -5.69
C GLY A 75 -13.80 26.65 -6.31
N THR A 76 -13.88 27.81 -5.62
CA THR A 76 -13.45 29.11 -6.16
C THR A 76 -12.26 29.70 -5.41
N SER A 77 -12.06 29.37 -4.15
CA SER A 77 -10.93 29.86 -3.36
C SER A 77 -9.61 29.19 -3.76
N GLU A 78 -8.49 29.81 -3.41
CA GLU A 78 -7.16 29.28 -3.67
C GLU A 78 -6.93 27.92 -2.98
N LEU A 79 -7.47 27.70 -1.79
CA LEU A 79 -7.45 26.42 -1.09
C LEU A 79 -8.16 25.31 -1.88
N CYS A 80 -9.14 25.64 -2.69
CA CYS A 80 -9.86 24.67 -3.52
C CYS A 80 -9.02 24.15 -4.69
N ARG A 81 -7.93 24.82 -5.08
CA ARG A 81 -7.04 24.36 -6.15
C ARG A 81 -6.34 23.04 -5.82
N SER A 82 -6.07 22.77 -4.55
CA SER A 82 -5.47 21.51 -4.08
C SER A 82 -6.51 20.48 -3.64
N CYS A 83 -7.77 20.87 -3.47
CA CYS A 83 -8.86 20.03 -2.96
C CYS A 83 -9.23 18.92 -3.95
N GLY A 84 -9.07 17.65 -3.54
CA GLY A 84 -9.42 16.50 -4.37
C GLY A 84 -10.89 16.40 -4.72
N MET A 85 -11.81 16.85 -3.84
CA MET A 85 -13.24 16.90 -4.12
C MET A 85 -13.57 17.92 -5.22
N ALA A 86 -12.97 19.10 -5.17
CA ALA A 86 -13.19 20.13 -6.19
C ALA A 86 -12.62 19.67 -7.54
N LYS A 87 -11.42 19.09 -7.55
CA LYS A 87 -10.78 18.54 -8.76
C LYS A 87 -11.62 17.41 -9.37
N ALA A 88 -12.07 16.44 -8.56
CA ALA A 88 -12.86 15.30 -9.03
C ALA A 88 -14.20 15.78 -9.62
N LEU A 89 -14.87 16.74 -8.97
CA LEU A 89 -16.12 17.30 -9.48
C LEU A 89 -15.93 18.06 -10.80
N LEU A 90 -14.89 18.88 -10.91
CA LEU A 90 -14.57 19.59 -12.14
C LEU A 90 -14.19 18.63 -13.28
N ALA A 91 -13.41 17.61 -12.99
CA ALA A 91 -13.06 16.58 -13.96
C ALA A 91 -14.29 15.83 -14.48
N SER A 92 -15.26 15.51 -13.61
CA SER A 92 -16.49 14.81 -14.00
C SER A 92 -17.40 15.64 -14.93
N LEU A 93 -17.22 16.96 -15.00
CA LEU A 93 -17.95 17.83 -15.93
C LEU A 93 -17.43 17.73 -17.37
N THR A 94 -16.17 17.36 -17.54
CA THR A 94 -15.46 17.41 -18.83
C THR A 94 -14.99 16.04 -19.34
N GLN A 95 -14.86 15.07 -18.46
CA GLN A 95 -14.32 13.75 -18.77
C GLN A 95 -15.38 12.65 -18.58
N PRO A 96 -15.54 11.71 -19.52
CA PRO A 96 -16.38 10.54 -19.30
C PRO A 96 -15.71 9.59 -18.28
N GLY A 97 -16.55 8.91 -17.49
CA GLY A 97 -16.11 7.94 -16.53
C GLY A 97 -16.16 8.43 -15.08
N MET A 98 -15.62 7.61 -14.20
CA MET A 98 -15.57 7.89 -12.76
C MET A 98 -14.26 8.59 -12.40
N THR A 99 -14.37 9.71 -11.73
CA THR A 99 -13.25 10.48 -11.15
C THR A 99 -13.21 10.26 -9.65
N HIS A 100 -12.02 10.33 -9.05
CA HIS A 100 -11.87 10.15 -7.61
C HIS A 100 -10.84 11.14 -7.03
N GLY A 101 -10.88 11.30 -5.72
CA GLY A 101 -9.91 12.12 -4.98
C GLY A 101 -10.10 12.00 -3.48
N GLU A 102 -9.15 12.53 -2.74
CA GLU A 102 -9.26 12.70 -1.31
C GLU A 102 -9.29 14.19 -0.98
N CYS A 103 -10.06 14.55 0.04
CA CYS A 103 -10.12 15.92 0.51
C CYS A 103 -10.20 15.97 2.03
N SER A 104 -9.56 17.00 2.59
CA SER A 104 -9.71 17.37 4.00
C SER A 104 -10.57 18.63 4.08
N VAL A 105 -11.66 18.53 4.81
CA VAL A 105 -12.61 19.62 5.04
C VAL A 105 -12.42 20.16 6.44
N ALA A 106 -11.85 21.37 6.55
CA ALA A 106 -11.81 22.07 7.83
C ALA A 106 -13.15 22.80 8.05
N ARG A 107 -13.79 22.55 9.18
CA ARG A 107 -15.05 23.23 9.57
C ARG A 107 -15.00 23.71 11.02
N GLN A 108 -15.81 24.70 11.35
CA GLN A 108 -16.04 25.13 12.71
C GLN A 108 -17.09 24.19 13.33
N GLY A 109 -16.67 23.36 14.29
CA GLY A 109 -17.56 22.60 15.14
C GLY A 109 -17.89 23.36 16.42
N ASN A 110 -18.47 22.70 17.43
CA ASN A 110 -18.82 23.29 18.73
C ASN A 110 -17.59 23.87 19.46
N ASN A 111 -17.23 25.11 19.13
CA ASN A 111 -16.06 25.87 19.60
C ASN A 111 -14.68 25.28 19.30
N LYS A 112 -14.57 24.30 18.40
CA LYS A 112 -13.27 23.74 17.97
C LYS A 112 -13.24 23.58 16.46
N LEU A 113 -12.05 23.77 15.89
CA LEU A 113 -11.79 23.46 14.50
C LEU A 113 -11.78 21.92 14.33
N GLU A 114 -12.68 21.39 13.49
CA GLU A 114 -12.71 19.98 13.12
C GLU A 114 -12.15 19.81 11.70
N SER A 115 -11.40 18.73 11.50
CA SER A 115 -11.00 18.25 10.20
C SER A 115 -11.72 16.94 9.87
N LEU A 116 -12.42 16.93 8.75
CA LEU A 116 -13.04 15.75 8.18
C LEU A 116 -12.25 15.33 6.95
N ASP A 117 -11.92 14.06 6.86
CA ASP A 117 -11.22 13.50 5.71
C ASP A 117 -12.16 12.58 4.94
N PHE A 118 -12.31 12.87 3.66
CA PHE A 118 -13.18 12.10 2.78
C PHE A 118 -12.41 11.57 1.58
N ARG A 119 -12.69 10.32 1.21
CA ARG A 119 -12.45 9.78 -0.14
C ARG A 119 -13.74 9.95 -0.92
N ILE A 120 -13.63 10.51 -2.14
CA ILE A 120 -14.77 10.83 -2.97
C ILE A 120 -14.64 10.20 -4.35
N TRP A 121 -15.74 9.68 -4.86
CA TRP A 121 -15.91 9.22 -6.25
C TRP A 121 -17.05 10.01 -6.89
N ILE A 122 -16.83 10.49 -8.11
CA ILE A 122 -17.81 11.28 -8.83
C ILE A 122 -17.88 10.81 -10.27
N TRP A 123 -19.10 10.70 -10.80
CA TRP A 123 -19.34 10.38 -12.20
C TRP A 123 -20.55 11.12 -12.73
N ALA A 124 -20.54 11.40 -14.06
CA ALA A 124 -21.66 11.98 -14.74
C ALA A 124 -22.77 10.93 -14.96
N MET A 125 -24.02 11.31 -14.80
CA MET A 125 -25.19 10.48 -15.06
C MET A 125 -26.31 11.30 -15.69
N ALA A 126 -27.08 10.68 -16.59
CA ALA A 126 -28.28 11.27 -17.16
C ALA A 126 -29.53 10.69 -16.46
N TYR A 127 -30.45 11.55 -16.03
CA TYR A 127 -31.70 11.15 -15.42
C TYR A 127 -32.80 12.11 -15.75
N GLY A 128 -33.98 11.62 -16.19
CA GLY A 128 -35.11 12.47 -16.57
C GLY A 128 -34.82 13.45 -17.72
N GLY A 129 -33.86 13.11 -18.60
CA GLY A 129 -33.44 13.98 -19.72
C GLY A 129 -32.48 15.12 -19.32
N GLU A 130 -32.03 15.14 -18.09
CA GLU A 130 -31.06 16.13 -17.57
C GLU A 130 -29.74 15.46 -17.16
N SER A 131 -28.64 16.22 -17.16
CA SER A 131 -27.32 15.76 -16.76
C SER A 131 -27.04 16.09 -15.29
N PHE A 132 -26.55 15.11 -14.56
CA PHE A 132 -26.19 15.21 -13.15
C PHE A 132 -24.84 14.58 -12.88
N HIS A 133 -24.30 14.83 -11.67
CA HIS A 133 -23.06 14.25 -11.19
C HIS A 133 -23.32 13.58 -9.83
N ALA A 134 -23.25 12.26 -9.80
CA ALA A 134 -23.37 11.52 -8.55
C ALA A 134 -22.02 11.50 -7.84
N ALA A 135 -22.03 11.83 -6.56
CA ALA A 135 -20.86 11.85 -5.68
C ALA A 135 -21.08 10.88 -4.51
N ILE A 136 -20.12 9.97 -4.29
CA ILE A 136 -20.06 9.12 -3.11
C ILE A 136 -18.92 9.58 -2.23
N LEU A 137 -19.18 9.75 -0.95
CA LEU A 137 -18.22 10.16 0.07
C LEU A 137 -18.08 9.07 1.12
N THR A 138 -16.83 8.70 1.42
CA THR A 138 -16.48 7.83 2.54
C THR A 138 -15.62 8.59 3.52
N ASP A 139 -15.98 8.53 4.81
CA ASP A 139 -15.15 9.07 5.88
C ASP A 139 -13.91 8.18 6.07
N ILE A 140 -12.73 8.74 5.87
CA ILE A 140 -11.44 8.05 5.99
C ILE A 140 -10.61 8.55 7.18
N ARG A 141 -11.23 9.25 8.14
CA ARG A 141 -10.52 9.76 9.33
C ARG A 141 -9.89 8.64 10.16
N ALA A 142 -10.60 7.53 10.31
CA ALA A 142 -10.08 6.37 11.05
C ALA A 142 -8.88 5.73 10.33
N GLU A 143 -8.96 5.59 9.01
CA GLU A 143 -7.85 5.08 8.17
C GLU A 143 -6.62 5.99 8.27
N LYS A 144 -6.82 7.31 8.09
CA LYS A 144 -5.71 8.29 8.19
C LYS A 144 -5.12 8.37 9.59
N ARG A 145 -5.95 8.27 10.63
CA ARG A 145 -5.47 8.25 12.02
C ARG A 145 -4.60 7.03 12.27
N LEU A 146 -5.04 5.86 11.81
CA LEU A 146 -4.28 4.62 11.96
C LEU A 146 -2.93 4.71 11.22
N ALA A 147 -2.95 5.15 9.97
CA ALA A 147 -1.73 5.33 9.17
C ALA A 147 -0.76 6.34 9.80
N LEU A 148 -1.28 7.44 10.37
CA LEU A 148 -0.47 8.43 11.08
C LEU A 148 0.14 7.84 12.37
N MET A 149 -0.65 7.09 13.16
CA MET A 149 -0.16 6.42 14.38
C MET A 149 0.92 5.39 14.04
N GLU A 150 0.72 4.59 13.01
CA GLU A 150 1.74 3.65 12.53
C GLU A 150 3.03 4.39 12.12
N ARG A 151 2.93 5.47 11.38
CA ARG A 151 4.10 6.28 10.96
C ARG A 151 4.88 6.84 12.16
N ILE A 152 4.16 7.42 13.15
CA ILE A 152 4.78 7.94 14.39
C ILE A 152 5.42 6.81 15.17
N PHE A 153 4.73 5.70 15.35
CA PHE A 153 5.21 4.52 16.06
C PHE A 153 6.51 3.98 15.46
N TYR A 154 6.55 3.80 14.14
CA TYR A 154 7.77 3.35 13.46
C TYR A 154 8.92 4.35 13.57
N HIS A 155 8.64 5.65 13.45
CA HIS A 155 9.62 6.70 13.61
C HIS A 155 10.25 6.67 15.00
N ASP A 156 9.43 6.57 16.05
CA ASP A 156 9.91 6.60 17.45
C ASP A 156 10.69 5.34 17.79
N ILE A 157 10.24 4.16 17.33
CA ILE A 157 10.99 2.92 17.54
C ILE A 157 12.33 2.97 16.80
N LEU A 158 12.36 3.44 15.53
CA LEU A 158 13.60 3.58 14.78
C LEU A 158 14.60 4.51 15.49
N ASN A 159 14.13 5.60 16.08
CA ASN A 159 14.97 6.51 16.84
C ASN A 159 15.54 5.86 18.10
N MET A 160 14.72 5.10 18.85
CA MET A 160 15.18 4.36 20.02
C MET A 160 16.22 3.30 19.66
N VAL A 161 15.96 2.50 18.63
CA VAL A 161 16.89 1.43 18.18
C VAL A 161 18.19 2.02 17.63
N SER A 162 18.11 3.14 16.91
CA SER A 162 19.30 3.86 16.44
C SER A 162 20.12 4.44 17.59
N GLY A 163 19.46 4.93 18.64
CA GLY A 163 20.11 5.37 19.87
C GLY A 163 20.82 4.23 20.61
N MET A 164 20.14 3.06 20.72
CA MET A 164 20.75 1.85 21.31
C MET A 164 22.00 1.40 20.53
N ARG A 165 21.91 1.39 19.20
CA ARG A 165 23.06 1.05 18.34
C ARG A 165 24.22 2.03 18.55
N GLY A 166 23.95 3.34 18.60
CA GLY A 166 24.98 4.35 18.85
C GLY A 166 25.67 4.17 20.20
N ILE A 167 24.92 3.83 21.27
CA ILE A 167 25.49 3.51 22.57
C ILE A 167 26.38 2.27 22.49
N CYS A 168 25.94 1.20 21.82
CA CYS A 168 26.75 -0.01 21.62
C CYS A 168 28.03 0.28 20.83
N GLU A 169 27.98 1.14 19.80
CA GLU A 169 29.15 1.55 19.03
C GLU A 169 30.15 2.33 19.90
N LEU A 170 29.69 3.29 20.73
CA LEU A 170 30.55 4.04 21.67
C LEU A 170 31.20 3.11 22.69
N MET A 171 30.46 2.16 23.27
CA MET A 171 30.98 1.20 24.23
C MET A 171 32.01 0.24 23.61
N ARG A 172 31.96 -0.01 22.30
CA ARG A 172 32.96 -0.84 21.58
C ARG A 172 34.27 -0.11 21.32
N GLU A 173 34.29 1.21 21.31
CA GLU A 173 35.50 2.01 21.14
C GLU A 173 36.33 2.08 22.42
N GLU A 174 35.78 1.73 23.58
CA GLU A 174 36.51 1.61 24.85
C GLU A 174 37.21 0.25 24.90
N GLU A 175 38.55 0.25 25.06
CA GLU A 175 39.37 -0.98 25.01
C GLU A 175 38.95 -2.11 25.98
N GLU A 176 38.36 -1.76 27.10
CA GLU A 176 37.88 -2.67 28.14
C GLU A 176 36.54 -3.37 27.76
N CYS A 177 35.72 -2.73 26.93
CA CYS A 177 34.43 -3.24 26.46
C CYS A 177 34.49 -4.05 25.16
N ALA A 178 35.57 -3.92 24.39
CA ALA A 178 35.72 -4.62 23.08
C ALA A 178 35.72 -6.16 23.16
N ARG A 179 35.85 -6.70 24.35
CA ARG A 179 35.83 -8.16 24.63
C ARG A 179 34.47 -8.66 25.16
N ASN A 180 33.49 -7.83 25.28
CA ASN A 180 32.22 -8.23 25.89
C ASN A 180 31.26 -8.79 24.84
N ALA A 181 31.16 -10.14 24.77
CA ALA A 181 30.25 -10.87 23.86
C ALA A 181 28.76 -10.46 24.03
N GLU A 182 28.40 -9.94 25.21
CA GLU A 182 27.05 -9.46 25.50
C GLU A 182 26.72 -8.16 24.74
N LEU A 183 27.71 -7.24 24.61
CA LEU A 183 27.56 -6.02 23.82
C LEU A 183 27.42 -6.31 22.31
N GLU A 184 28.17 -7.27 21.80
CA GLU A 184 28.03 -7.71 20.41
C GLU A 184 26.65 -8.32 20.16
N LEU A 185 26.15 -9.10 21.12
CA LEU A 185 24.80 -9.68 21.02
C LEU A 185 23.72 -8.58 21.07
N LEU A 186 23.88 -7.56 21.92
CA LEU A 186 22.97 -6.43 22.05
C LEU A 186 22.96 -5.57 20.76
N ALA A 187 24.15 -5.26 20.23
CA ALA A 187 24.28 -4.52 18.95
C ALA A 187 23.63 -5.30 17.81
N PHE A 188 23.87 -6.59 17.71
CA PHE A 188 23.23 -7.48 16.73
C PHE A 188 21.71 -7.51 16.87
N ALA A 189 21.20 -7.61 18.11
CA ALA A 189 19.76 -7.61 18.36
C ALA A 189 19.13 -6.24 17.95
N ALA A 190 19.78 -5.11 18.29
CA ALA A 190 19.33 -3.79 17.90
C ALA A 190 19.29 -3.61 16.36
N GLU A 191 20.30 -4.10 15.66
CA GLU A 191 20.35 -4.08 14.19
C GLU A 191 19.22 -4.92 13.58
N ARG A 192 18.97 -6.11 14.12
CA ARG A 192 17.85 -6.98 13.67
C ARG A 192 16.49 -6.34 13.90
N ILE A 193 16.27 -5.66 15.02
CA ILE A 193 15.03 -4.92 15.30
C ILE A 193 14.89 -3.78 14.31
N ASN A 194 15.94 -3.02 14.04
CA ASN A 194 15.94 -1.93 13.07
C ASN A 194 15.52 -2.43 11.67
N ASP A 195 16.11 -3.53 11.21
CA ASP A 195 15.79 -4.15 9.91
C ASP A 195 14.34 -4.62 9.85
N LEU A 196 13.82 -5.22 10.92
CA LEU A 196 12.42 -5.64 11.00
C LEU A 196 11.46 -4.46 10.91
N ILE A 197 11.75 -3.36 11.61
CA ILE A 197 10.93 -2.15 11.61
C ILE A 197 10.96 -1.47 10.24
N LEU A 198 12.13 -1.30 9.65
CA LEU A 198 12.28 -0.76 8.29
C LEU A 198 11.53 -1.62 7.28
N SER A 199 11.66 -2.93 7.41
CA SER A 199 10.94 -3.91 6.61
C SER A 199 9.43 -3.74 6.72
N GLN A 200 8.91 -3.60 7.92
CA GLN A 200 7.47 -3.44 8.14
C GLN A 200 6.98 -2.07 7.63
N ARG A 201 7.76 -1.00 7.84
CA ARG A 201 7.43 0.33 7.32
C ARG A 201 7.33 0.34 5.79
N ASP A 202 8.34 -0.19 5.11
CA ASP A 202 8.35 -0.24 3.64
C ASP A 202 7.18 -1.10 3.10
N PHE A 203 6.83 -2.18 3.81
CA PHE A 203 5.67 -3.00 3.49
C PHE A 203 4.36 -2.21 3.65
N SER A 204 4.20 -1.46 4.76
CA SER A 204 3.03 -0.62 4.99
C SER A 204 2.92 0.48 3.93
N LEU A 205 4.02 1.17 3.58
CA LEU A 205 4.04 2.16 2.50
C LEU A 205 3.62 1.55 1.16
N ALA A 206 4.11 0.33 0.87
CA ALA A 206 3.74 -0.36 -0.36
C ALA A 206 2.26 -0.78 -0.37
N GLU A 207 1.69 -1.24 0.74
CA GLU A 207 0.25 -1.55 0.80
C GLU A 207 -0.65 -0.32 0.57
N HIS A 208 -0.19 0.87 0.99
CA HIS A 208 -0.93 2.12 0.82
C HIS A 208 -0.65 2.84 -0.52
N GLY A 209 0.24 2.30 -1.35
CA GLY A 209 0.62 2.94 -2.62
C GLY A 209 1.55 4.16 -2.46
N GLU A 210 2.17 4.32 -1.29
CA GLU A 210 3.02 5.46 -0.91
C GLU A 210 4.53 5.15 -1.01
N TYR A 211 4.91 3.96 -1.49
CA TYR A 211 6.33 3.59 -1.61
C TYR A 211 6.95 4.20 -2.87
N ASP A 212 8.03 4.96 -2.68
CA ASP A 212 8.81 5.55 -3.76
C ASP A 212 9.90 4.58 -4.24
N VAL A 213 9.83 4.18 -5.51
CA VAL A 213 10.77 3.23 -6.13
C VAL A 213 12.10 3.91 -6.45
N ALA A 214 13.18 3.43 -5.85
CA ALA A 214 14.53 3.90 -6.12
C ALA A 214 15.23 3.00 -7.16
N SER A 215 15.16 3.38 -8.43
CA SER A 215 15.77 2.61 -9.53
C SER A 215 17.29 2.76 -9.57
N ASN A 216 18.01 1.63 -9.48
CA ASN A 216 19.46 1.56 -9.54
C ASN A 216 19.90 0.45 -10.50
N LYS A 217 21.02 0.67 -11.21
CA LYS A 217 21.69 -0.37 -12.02
C LYS A 217 22.38 -1.37 -11.08
N MET A 218 22.14 -2.66 -11.27
CA MET A 218 22.73 -3.73 -10.47
C MET A 218 23.01 -4.98 -11.28
N GLY A 219 24.03 -5.74 -10.87
CA GLY A 219 24.39 -7.02 -11.47
C GLY A 219 23.58 -8.16 -10.87
N THR A 220 23.13 -9.10 -11.68
CA THR A 220 22.34 -10.26 -11.27
C THR A 220 23.11 -11.18 -10.32
N LEU A 221 24.33 -11.60 -10.70
CA LEU A 221 25.16 -12.47 -9.88
C LEU A 221 25.64 -11.81 -8.59
N SER A 222 26.01 -10.52 -8.65
CA SER A 222 26.41 -9.77 -7.47
C SER A 222 25.27 -9.73 -6.43
N LEU A 223 24.06 -9.38 -6.87
CA LEU A 223 22.89 -9.33 -6.00
C LEU A 223 22.56 -10.73 -5.42
N LEU A 224 22.60 -11.76 -6.26
CA LEU A 224 22.32 -13.14 -5.86
C LEU A 224 23.35 -13.63 -4.83
N SER A 225 24.64 -13.31 -5.04
CA SER A 225 25.73 -13.64 -4.12
C SER A 225 25.56 -12.94 -2.76
N ASP A 226 25.25 -11.65 -2.76
CA ASP A 226 25.05 -10.86 -1.53
C ASP A 226 23.89 -11.44 -0.70
N VAL A 227 22.74 -11.69 -1.33
CA VAL A 227 21.57 -12.25 -0.63
C VAL A 227 21.82 -13.67 -0.15
N THR A 228 22.45 -14.50 -0.98
CA THR A 228 22.76 -15.90 -0.59
C THR A 228 23.78 -15.94 0.54
N GLY A 229 24.78 -15.04 0.52
CA GLY A 229 25.75 -14.90 1.60
C GLY A 229 25.10 -14.52 2.94
N LEU A 230 24.12 -13.62 2.90
CA LEU A 230 23.31 -13.26 4.06
C LEU A 230 22.50 -14.46 4.57
N MET A 231 21.82 -15.16 3.67
CA MET A 231 20.92 -16.28 4.01
C MET A 231 21.66 -17.50 4.55
N ARG A 232 22.93 -17.73 4.18
CA ARG A 232 23.76 -18.80 4.76
C ARG A 232 24.02 -18.64 6.26
N ARG A 233 23.94 -17.40 6.77
CA ARG A 233 24.10 -17.06 8.20
C ARG A 233 22.81 -17.19 9.01
N GLU A 234 21.68 -17.31 8.34
CA GLU A 234 20.38 -17.46 9.00
C GLU A 234 20.24 -18.81 9.72
N PRO A 235 19.57 -18.85 10.88
CA PRO A 235 19.33 -20.11 11.60
C PRO A 235 18.62 -21.18 10.76
N SER A 236 17.78 -20.76 9.82
CA SER A 236 17.06 -21.65 8.90
C SER A 236 17.96 -22.40 7.92
N ALA A 237 19.20 -21.92 7.69
CA ALA A 237 20.18 -22.57 6.82
C ALA A 237 21.03 -23.62 7.52
N ARG A 238 20.97 -23.73 8.87
CA ARG A 238 21.80 -24.67 9.61
C ARG A 238 21.55 -26.11 9.16
N GLY A 239 22.64 -26.80 8.82
CA GLY A 239 22.60 -28.21 8.37
C GLY A 239 22.02 -28.40 6.96
N LYS A 240 21.89 -27.35 6.16
CA LYS A 240 21.37 -27.38 4.79
C LYS A 240 22.38 -26.75 3.81
N ASN A 241 22.33 -27.19 2.55
CA ASN A 241 23.18 -26.64 1.52
C ASN A 241 22.43 -25.54 0.77
N LEU A 242 23.00 -24.33 0.70
CA LEU A 242 22.46 -23.23 -0.10
C LEU A 242 23.49 -22.89 -1.16
N VAL A 243 23.18 -23.19 -2.43
CA VAL A 243 24.10 -23.07 -3.57
C VAL A 243 23.53 -22.16 -4.65
N ILE A 244 24.42 -21.42 -5.32
CA ILE A 244 24.08 -20.66 -6.51
C ILE A 244 24.33 -21.58 -7.71
N ASP A 245 23.38 -21.63 -8.64
CA ASP A 245 23.49 -22.40 -9.86
C ASP A 245 24.65 -21.83 -10.73
N GLY A 246 25.52 -22.72 -11.17
CA GLY A 246 26.70 -22.35 -11.97
C GLY A 246 26.36 -21.79 -13.35
N ASP A 247 25.16 -22.09 -13.87
CA ASP A 247 24.66 -21.61 -15.17
C ASP A 247 23.87 -20.29 -15.04
N SER A 248 23.89 -19.66 -13.85
CA SER A 248 23.21 -18.38 -13.62
C SER A 248 23.76 -17.27 -14.50
N ALA A 249 22.86 -16.50 -15.14
CA ALA A 249 23.21 -15.43 -16.05
C ALA A 249 23.88 -14.24 -15.32
N ASP A 250 25.02 -13.78 -15.85
CA ASP A 250 25.67 -12.54 -15.40
C ASP A 250 25.26 -11.38 -16.30
N ALA A 251 24.37 -10.54 -15.80
CA ALA A 251 23.83 -9.42 -16.55
C ALA A 251 23.54 -8.21 -15.63
N PHE A 252 23.36 -7.05 -16.25
CA PHE A 252 22.91 -5.85 -15.55
C PHE A 252 21.45 -5.58 -15.84
N PHE A 253 20.73 -5.08 -14.81
CA PHE A 253 19.35 -4.60 -14.94
C PHE A 253 19.11 -3.41 -14.01
N ILE A 254 18.04 -2.66 -14.26
CA ILE A 254 17.67 -1.48 -13.47
C ILE A 254 16.40 -1.83 -12.67
N SER A 255 16.48 -1.68 -11.35
CA SER A 255 15.36 -1.94 -10.47
C SER A 255 15.60 -1.32 -9.08
N ASP A 256 14.64 -1.45 -8.16
CA ASP A 256 14.85 -1.10 -6.76
C ASP A 256 15.56 -2.25 -6.02
N ARG A 257 16.83 -1.99 -5.63
CA ARG A 257 17.66 -2.99 -4.95
C ARG A 257 17.03 -3.48 -3.65
N LYS A 258 16.36 -2.60 -2.88
CA LYS A 258 15.74 -2.97 -1.61
C LYS A 258 14.59 -3.95 -1.83
N LEU A 259 13.69 -3.63 -2.76
CA LEU A 259 12.54 -4.49 -3.05
C LEU A 259 12.96 -5.83 -3.63
N VAL A 260 13.91 -5.84 -4.59
CA VAL A 260 14.43 -7.10 -5.16
C VAL A 260 15.12 -7.95 -4.09
N THR A 261 15.97 -7.35 -3.25
CA THR A 261 16.61 -8.04 -2.12
C THR A 261 15.56 -8.69 -1.21
N ARG A 262 14.49 -7.98 -0.86
CA ARG A 262 13.41 -8.51 -0.01
C ARG A 262 12.68 -9.67 -0.64
N ILE A 263 12.41 -9.61 -1.94
CA ILE A 263 11.80 -10.72 -2.68
C ILE A 263 12.72 -11.94 -2.60
N LEU A 264 14.00 -11.79 -2.89
CA LEU A 264 14.97 -12.88 -2.90
C LEU A 264 15.19 -13.47 -1.49
N VAL A 265 15.27 -12.64 -0.45
CA VAL A 265 15.33 -13.08 0.95
C VAL A 265 14.11 -13.92 1.31
N ASN A 266 12.90 -13.46 0.97
CA ASN A 266 11.68 -14.20 1.25
C ASN A 266 11.61 -15.54 0.48
N MET A 267 12.04 -15.57 -0.79
CA MET A 267 12.09 -16.79 -1.58
C MET A 267 13.05 -17.80 -0.97
N GLN A 268 14.30 -17.39 -0.65
CA GLN A 268 15.32 -18.26 -0.06
C GLN A 268 14.93 -18.74 1.34
N LYS A 269 14.38 -17.85 2.18
CA LYS A 269 13.90 -18.20 3.52
C LYS A 269 12.78 -19.25 3.47
N ASN A 270 11.80 -19.05 2.59
CA ASN A 270 10.71 -20.03 2.41
C ASN A 270 11.23 -21.39 1.94
N ALA A 271 12.17 -21.41 1.01
CA ALA A 271 12.80 -22.62 0.52
C ALA A 271 13.60 -23.34 1.64
N LEU A 272 14.43 -22.59 2.38
CA LEU A 272 15.19 -23.15 3.51
C LEU A 272 14.29 -23.70 4.60
N GLU A 273 13.20 -23.02 4.94
CA GLU A 273 12.25 -23.50 5.95
C GLU A 273 11.48 -24.75 5.50
N ALA A 274 11.30 -24.96 4.17
CA ALA A 274 10.66 -26.15 3.61
C ALA A 274 11.63 -27.31 3.33
N THR A 275 12.93 -27.12 3.56
CA THR A 275 14.00 -28.09 3.26
C THR A 275 14.47 -28.77 4.53
N LYS A 276 14.78 -30.09 4.48
CA LYS A 276 15.30 -30.87 5.60
C LYS A 276 16.82 -30.72 5.73
N ALA A 277 17.36 -31.09 6.88
CA ALA A 277 18.81 -31.15 7.08
C ALA A 277 19.47 -32.12 6.08
N GLY A 278 20.61 -31.73 5.52
CA GLY A 278 21.33 -32.46 4.50
C GLY A 278 20.89 -32.20 3.06
N GLU A 279 19.70 -31.61 2.85
CA GLU A 279 19.19 -31.32 1.51
C GLU A 279 19.72 -29.98 0.99
N THR A 280 19.55 -29.77 -0.32
CA THR A 280 20.08 -28.59 -1.03
C THR A 280 18.95 -27.66 -1.50
N VAL A 281 19.11 -26.38 -1.26
CA VAL A 281 18.37 -25.29 -1.90
C VAL A 281 19.26 -24.67 -2.98
N THR A 282 18.78 -24.63 -4.21
CA THR A 282 19.50 -24.03 -5.34
C THR A 282 18.84 -22.71 -5.70
N VAL A 283 19.65 -21.68 -5.91
CA VAL A 283 19.20 -20.35 -6.33
C VAL A 283 19.88 -20.00 -7.66
N GLY A 284 19.16 -19.31 -8.53
CA GLY A 284 19.74 -18.93 -9.82
C GLY A 284 19.01 -17.76 -10.48
N CYS A 285 19.54 -17.35 -11.61
CA CYS A 285 18.89 -16.37 -12.47
C CYS A 285 19.13 -16.68 -13.96
N ASP A 286 18.13 -16.37 -14.77
CA ASP A 286 18.14 -16.53 -16.22
C ASP A 286 17.74 -15.22 -16.88
N LEU A 287 18.13 -15.05 -18.15
CA LEU A 287 17.62 -14.01 -19.04
C LEU A 287 16.56 -14.65 -19.95
N ASP A 288 15.38 -14.07 -19.99
CA ASP A 288 14.24 -14.61 -20.74
C ASP A 288 13.45 -13.45 -21.38
N ASP A 289 13.61 -13.32 -22.68
CA ASP A 289 12.88 -12.39 -23.57
C ASP A 289 12.70 -10.96 -23.01
N GLY A 290 13.81 -10.32 -22.63
CA GLY A 290 13.83 -8.96 -22.08
C GLY A 290 13.48 -8.88 -20.59
N PHE A 291 13.49 -10.00 -19.88
CA PHE A 291 13.33 -10.09 -18.45
C PHE A 291 14.52 -10.78 -17.78
N VAL A 292 14.79 -10.38 -16.54
CA VAL A 292 15.61 -11.15 -15.61
C VAL A 292 14.68 -11.99 -14.77
N ARG A 293 14.88 -13.29 -14.75
CA ARG A 293 14.13 -14.23 -13.89
C ARG A 293 15.05 -14.75 -12.80
N PHE A 294 14.83 -14.36 -11.55
CA PHE A 294 15.44 -14.99 -10.38
C PHE A 294 14.57 -16.14 -9.91
N TRP A 295 15.18 -17.25 -9.51
CA TRP A 295 14.47 -18.42 -9.03
C TRP A 295 15.18 -19.09 -7.84
N VAL A 296 14.38 -19.79 -7.04
CA VAL A 296 14.85 -20.59 -5.90
C VAL A 296 14.14 -21.93 -5.94
N ARG A 297 14.90 -23.02 -5.94
CA ARG A 297 14.41 -24.39 -5.97
C ARG A 297 14.74 -25.12 -4.67
N ASN A 298 13.78 -25.89 -4.15
CA ASN A 298 13.96 -26.77 -3.00
C ASN A 298 13.22 -28.10 -3.19
N PRO A 299 13.62 -29.20 -2.52
CA PRO A 299 12.98 -30.51 -2.65
C PRO A 299 11.57 -30.60 -2.07
N GLY A 300 11.22 -29.72 -1.12
CA GLY A 300 9.91 -29.71 -0.46
C GLY A 300 8.76 -29.42 -1.42
N LEU A 301 7.56 -29.88 -1.08
CA LEU A 301 6.34 -29.69 -1.87
C LEU A 301 5.39 -28.71 -1.21
N VAL A 302 4.70 -27.93 -2.04
CA VAL A 302 3.58 -27.12 -1.61
C VAL A 302 2.31 -27.99 -1.64
N PRO A 303 1.60 -28.15 -0.49
CA PRO A 303 0.34 -28.89 -0.45
C PRO A 303 -0.69 -28.32 -1.45
N ASP A 304 -1.45 -29.18 -2.11
CA ASP A 304 -2.42 -28.77 -3.15
C ASP A 304 -3.45 -27.76 -2.63
N GLU A 305 -3.89 -27.92 -1.39
CA GLU A 305 -4.84 -27.02 -0.71
C GLU A 305 -4.25 -25.60 -0.49
N ALA A 306 -2.93 -25.49 -0.35
CA ALA A 306 -2.22 -24.23 -0.14
C ALA A 306 -1.96 -23.47 -1.45
N ARG A 307 -1.84 -24.16 -2.59
CA ARG A 307 -1.47 -23.58 -3.89
C ARG A 307 -2.32 -22.37 -4.30
N PRO A 308 -3.67 -22.38 -4.21
CA PRO A 308 -4.50 -21.24 -4.61
C PRO A 308 -4.37 -20.02 -3.70
N GLN A 309 -3.79 -20.23 -2.51
CA GLN A 309 -3.76 -19.22 -1.44
C GLN A 309 -2.37 -18.69 -1.12
N ILE A 310 -1.31 -19.25 -1.74
CA ILE A 310 0.08 -19.00 -1.33
C ILE A 310 0.50 -17.53 -1.41
N PHE A 311 -0.11 -16.76 -2.31
CA PHE A 311 0.11 -15.31 -2.45
C PHE A 311 -1.00 -14.46 -1.81
N ARG A 312 -1.93 -15.05 -1.05
CA ARG A 312 -2.95 -14.28 -0.33
C ARG A 312 -2.39 -13.68 0.94
N ARG A 313 -2.88 -12.49 1.29
CA ARG A 313 -2.54 -11.80 2.54
C ARG A 313 -2.89 -12.69 3.74
N ALA A 314 -2.00 -12.72 4.72
CA ALA A 314 -2.15 -13.47 5.98
C ALA A 314 -2.30 -15.00 5.82
N PHE A 315 -2.09 -15.56 4.62
CA PHE A 315 -2.08 -17.00 4.43
C PHE A 315 -0.69 -17.58 4.80
N SER A 316 -0.68 -18.56 5.70
CA SER A 316 0.52 -19.28 6.09
C SER A 316 0.18 -20.71 6.51
N THR A 317 0.93 -21.67 6.02
CA THR A 317 0.88 -23.08 6.49
C THR A 317 1.63 -23.28 7.82
N LYS A 318 2.27 -22.23 8.35
CA LYS A 318 3.21 -22.29 9.49
C LYS A 318 2.68 -21.63 10.77
N GLY A 319 1.38 -21.26 10.82
CA GLY A 319 0.70 -20.72 12.01
C GLY A 319 0.32 -19.23 11.91
N ALA A 320 -0.45 -18.76 12.90
CA ALA A 320 -0.95 -17.40 13.00
C ALA A 320 0.20 -16.39 13.15
N GLY A 321 0.06 -15.19 12.54
CA GLY A 321 1.07 -14.13 12.57
C GLY A 321 2.17 -14.26 11.52
N ARG A 322 2.13 -15.30 10.67
CA ARG A 322 2.99 -15.49 9.49
C ARG A 322 2.12 -15.41 8.22
N GLY A 323 2.69 -15.07 7.08
CA GLY A 323 1.94 -15.05 5.81
C GLY A 323 2.02 -13.71 5.06
N LEU A 324 2.93 -12.83 5.48
CA LEU A 324 3.23 -11.60 4.75
C LEU A 324 4.35 -11.79 3.71
N GLY A 325 5.17 -12.83 3.82
CA GLY A 325 6.35 -13.04 2.96
C GLY A 325 5.97 -13.25 1.49
N THR A 326 5.13 -14.24 1.18
CA THR A 326 4.71 -14.53 -0.21
C THR A 326 3.79 -13.45 -0.78
N TYR A 327 2.89 -12.90 0.03
CA TYR A 327 2.08 -11.76 -0.36
C TYR A 327 2.95 -10.54 -0.65
N GLY A 328 3.94 -10.23 0.19
CA GLY A 328 4.88 -9.12 -0.02
C GLY A 328 5.71 -9.29 -1.29
N MET A 329 6.16 -10.51 -1.61
CA MET A 329 6.82 -10.78 -2.90
C MET A 329 5.94 -10.37 -4.08
N LYS A 330 4.66 -10.76 -4.06
CA LYS A 330 3.70 -10.41 -5.09
C LYS A 330 3.44 -8.90 -5.16
N LEU A 331 3.19 -8.27 -4.02
CA LEU A 331 2.96 -6.84 -3.90
C LEU A 331 4.12 -6.03 -4.50
N PHE A 332 5.35 -6.34 -4.10
CA PHE A 332 6.53 -5.60 -4.59
C PHE A 332 6.80 -5.86 -6.07
N ALA A 333 6.75 -7.12 -6.50
CA ALA A 333 7.05 -7.46 -7.90
C ALA A 333 6.02 -6.88 -8.88
N GLU A 334 4.71 -7.06 -8.60
CA GLU A 334 3.65 -6.74 -9.55
C GLU A 334 3.25 -5.26 -9.49
N ASN A 335 3.19 -4.64 -8.30
CA ASN A 335 2.71 -3.26 -8.17
C ASN A 335 3.82 -2.21 -8.30
N TYR A 336 5.09 -2.57 -8.03
CA TYR A 336 6.19 -1.60 -7.97
C TYR A 336 7.31 -1.85 -8.98
N LEU A 337 7.58 -3.11 -9.31
CA LEU A 337 8.70 -3.47 -10.18
C LEU A 337 8.28 -3.90 -11.59
N ASN A 338 7.00 -3.76 -11.94
CA ASN A 338 6.43 -4.18 -13.23
C ASN A 338 6.79 -5.64 -13.60
N GLY A 339 6.92 -6.47 -12.59
CA GLY A 339 7.34 -7.86 -12.69
C GLY A 339 6.18 -8.84 -12.49
N LYS A 340 6.53 -10.12 -12.40
CA LYS A 340 5.60 -11.21 -12.05
C LYS A 340 6.26 -12.17 -11.09
N VAL A 341 5.50 -12.68 -10.14
CA VAL A 341 5.88 -13.74 -9.20
C VAL A 341 5.09 -14.99 -9.50
N GLY A 342 5.74 -16.15 -9.38
CA GLY A 342 5.07 -17.43 -9.53
C GLY A 342 5.82 -18.57 -8.84
N PHE A 343 5.23 -19.75 -8.90
CA PHE A 343 5.87 -20.98 -8.45
C PHE A 343 5.37 -22.19 -9.24
N THR A 344 6.18 -23.22 -9.28
CA THR A 344 5.81 -24.58 -9.67
C THR A 344 6.15 -25.54 -8.54
N SER A 345 5.36 -26.59 -8.36
CA SER A 345 5.62 -27.59 -7.33
C SER A 345 5.09 -28.94 -7.80
N ASP A 346 6.00 -29.90 -7.97
CA ASP A 346 5.69 -31.27 -8.36
C ASP A 346 6.66 -32.26 -7.71
N ALA A 347 6.27 -33.55 -7.68
CA ALA A 347 7.02 -34.59 -6.97
C ALA A 347 8.39 -34.93 -7.61
N ALA A 348 8.59 -34.59 -8.89
CA ALA A 348 9.83 -34.90 -9.58
C ALA A 348 10.89 -33.81 -9.41
N SER A 349 10.47 -32.54 -9.41
CA SER A 349 11.36 -31.36 -9.40
C SER A 349 11.34 -30.58 -8.09
N GLY A 350 10.48 -30.92 -7.13
CA GLY A 350 10.26 -30.16 -5.91
C GLY A 350 9.49 -28.88 -6.13
N THR A 351 9.80 -27.83 -5.39
CA THR A 351 9.20 -26.51 -5.52
C THR A 351 10.21 -25.52 -6.07
N LEU A 352 9.80 -24.76 -7.09
CA LEU A 352 10.55 -23.64 -7.67
C LEU A 352 9.71 -22.38 -7.56
N PHE A 353 10.17 -21.40 -6.78
CA PHE A 353 9.65 -20.05 -6.78
C PHE A 353 10.45 -19.17 -7.74
N PHE A 354 9.79 -18.24 -8.42
CA PHE A 354 10.48 -17.29 -9.31
C PHE A 354 9.87 -15.90 -9.27
N VAL A 355 10.69 -14.91 -9.59
CA VAL A 355 10.28 -13.53 -9.92
C VAL A 355 10.88 -13.16 -11.27
N ARG A 356 10.06 -12.63 -12.19
CA ARG A 356 10.47 -12.05 -13.46
C ARG A 356 10.37 -10.54 -13.35
N LEU A 357 11.47 -9.85 -13.64
CA LEU A 357 11.57 -8.39 -13.61
C LEU A 357 12.02 -7.89 -14.98
N PRO A 358 11.55 -6.74 -15.49
CA PRO A 358 12.02 -6.19 -16.75
C PRO A 358 13.54 -6.02 -16.73
N ALA A 359 14.23 -6.57 -17.71
CA ALA A 359 15.60 -6.23 -18.00
C ALA A 359 15.55 -4.99 -18.88
N THR A 360 15.81 -3.82 -18.34
CA THR A 360 15.97 -2.62 -19.16
C THR A 360 17.21 -2.84 -20.04
N LYS A 361 17.01 -2.93 -21.35
CA LYS A 361 18.12 -2.85 -22.29
C LYS A 361 18.75 -1.48 -22.10
N ASP A 362 20.07 -1.42 -21.92
CA ASP A 362 20.81 -0.16 -22.01
C ASP A 362 20.44 0.49 -23.33
N ALA A 363 19.90 1.72 -23.28
CA ALA A 363 19.70 2.56 -24.45
C ALA A 363 21.03 3.19 -24.85
#